data_c4430f8500155019ad4a5a4fe2ba1071
#
_entry.id   c4430f8500155019ad4a5a4fe2ba1071
#
_cell.length_a   1.000
_cell.length_b   1.000
_cell.length_c   1.000
_cell.angle_alpha   90.00
_cell.angle_beta   90.00
_cell.angle_gamma   90.00
#
_symmetry.space_group_name_H-M   'P 1'
#
loop_
_entity.id
_entity.type
_entity.pdbx_description
1 polymer ?
#
loop_
_entity_poly.entity_id
_entity_poly.type
_entity_poly.pdbx_seq_one_letter_code
_entity_poly.pdbx_strand_id
1 'polypeptide(L)'
;MNSKAAASGGHSYVVVTDSTFDQEVLKATTPVLVDFWADWCGPCKMIAPILDQLAAGYAGKAKIAKINVDENPQTSSQFGITSIPTLLLFKNGVVVDKAIGAVPKKVLAGKLDAQLA
;
A
#
# COMPACT_ATOMS: atom_id res chain seq x y z
N MET A 1 -2.22 -6.93 -23.69
CA MET A 1 -1.68 -5.75 -23.05
C MET A 1 -2.06 -5.73 -21.59
N ASN A 2 -1.21 -5.26 -20.79
CA ASN A 2 -1.46 -5.24 -19.36
C ASN A 2 -1.57 -3.79 -18.89
N SER A 3 -2.81 -3.31 -18.71
CA SER A 3 -3.05 -1.95 -18.25
C SER A 3 -2.52 -1.72 -16.84
N LYS A 4 -2.45 -2.76 -16.03
CA LYS A 4 -1.91 -2.66 -14.69
C LYS A 4 -0.44 -2.30 -14.72
N ALA A 5 0.35 -2.93 -15.58
CA ALA A 5 1.76 -2.60 -15.71
C ALA A 5 1.93 -1.16 -16.17
N ALA A 6 1.11 -0.71 -17.13
CA ALA A 6 1.13 0.66 -17.58
C ALA A 6 0.75 1.62 -16.46
N ALA A 7 -0.29 1.27 -15.68
CA ALA A 7 -0.75 2.12 -14.58
C ALA A 7 0.31 2.24 -13.47
N SER A 8 1.09 1.20 -13.25
CA SER A 8 2.14 1.24 -12.23
C SER A 8 3.38 2.02 -12.69
N GLY A 9 3.42 2.43 -13.98
CA GLY A 9 4.52 3.26 -14.49
C GLY A 9 5.88 2.60 -14.39
N GLY A 10 5.94 1.28 -14.44
CA GLY A 10 7.19 0.54 -14.33
C GLY A 10 7.65 0.27 -12.90
N HIS A 11 6.93 0.74 -11.90
CA HIS A 11 7.21 0.43 -10.51
C HIS A 11 6.72 -0.98 -10.17
N SER A 12 7.31 -1.57 -9.13
CA SER A 12 6.89 -2.87 -8.64
C SER A 12 5.64 -2.79 -7.76
N TYR A 13 5.28 -1.61 -7.26
CA TYR A 13 4.05 -1.45 -6.50
C TYR A 13 2.83 -1.40 -7.43
N VAL A 14 1.67 -1.65 -6.85
CA VAL A 14 0.39 -1.66 -7.59
C VAL A 14 -0.40 -0.41 -7.23
N VAL A 15 -0.92 0.29 -8.23
CA VAL A 15 -1.85 1.39 -8.01
C VAL A 15 -3.25 0.80 -7.90
N VAL A 16 -3.91 1.06 -6.77
CA VAL A 16 -5.27 0.56 -6.56
C VAL A 16 -6.26 1.71 -6.45
N THR A 17 -7.51 1.41 -6.77
CA THR A 17 -8.61 2.37 -6.75
C THR A 17 -9.78 1.77 -5.95
N ASP A 18 -10.83 2.58 -5.73
CA ASP A 18 -12.05 2.08 -5.10
C ASP A 18 -12.58 0.85 -5.83
N SER A 19 -12.51 0.85 -7.16
CA SER A 19 -13.05 -0.26 -7.96
C SER A 19 -12.16 -1.49 -7.99
N THR A 20 -10.87 -1.37 -7.71
CA THR A 20 -9.94 -2.50 -7.77
C THR A 20 -9.49 -2.99 -6.39
N PHE A 21 -9.86 -2.30 -5.33
CA PHE A 21 -9.37 -2.60 -3.99
C PHE A 21 -9.72 -4.02 -3.55
N ASP A 22 -10.95 -4.44 -3.79
CA ASP A 22 -11.40 -5.78 -3.41
C ASP A 22 -10.51 -6.85 -4.07
N GLN A 23 -10.33 -6.75 -5.37
CA GLN A 23 -9.56 -7.74 -6.13
C GLN A 23 -8.07 -7.70 -5.78
N GLU A 24 -7.49 -6.51 -5.72
CA GLU A 24 -6.04 -6.36 -5.56
C GLU A 24 -5.57 -6.54 -4.13
N VAL A 25 -6.40 -6.22 -3.16
CA VAL A 25 -6.02 -6.22 -1.74
C VAL A 25 -6.75 -7.29 -0.96
N LEU A 26 -8.09 -7.25 -0.95
CA LEU A 26 -8.86 -8.13 -0.08
C LEU A 26 -8.80 -9.60 -0.51
N LYS A 27 -8.71 -9.85 -1.82
CA LYS A 27 -8.63 -11.21 -2.37
C LYS A 27 -7.20 -11.67 -2.66
N ALA A 28 -6.22 -10.86 -2.30
CA ALA A 28 -4.82 -11.22 -2.52
C ALA A 28 -4.43 -12.42 -1.65
N THR A 29 -3.56 -13.27 -2.20
CA THR A 29 -3.09 -14.47 -1.49
C THR A 29 -1.81 -14.22 -0.70
N THR A 30 -1.20 -13.05 -0.86
CA THR A 30 -0.01 -12.63 -0.12
C THR A 30 -0.37 -11.46 0.79
N PRO A 31 0.47 -11.14 1.79
CA PRO A 31 0.29 -9.89 2.54
C PRO A 31 0.36 -8.69 1.60
N VAL A 32 -0.45 -7.68 1.86
CA VAL A 32 -0.50 -6.44 1.07
C VAL A 32 -0.35 -5.25 2.00
N LEU A 33 0.68 -4.44 1.77
CA LEU A 33 0.85 -3.17 2.48
C LEU A 33 0.27 -2.07 1.61
N VAL A 34 -0.77 -1.39 2.11
CA VAL A 34 -1.48 -0.35 1.36
C VAL A 34 -1.12 1.02 1.91
N ASP A 35 -0.58 1.88 1.05
CA ASP A 35 -0.25 3.27 1.36
C ASP A 35 -1.40 4.19 0.94
N PHE A 36 -2.08 4.79 1.90
CA PHE A 36 -3.11 5.82 1.67
C PHE A 36 -2.40 7.17 1.64
N TRP A 37 -2.40 7.83 0.48
CA TRP A 37 -1.59 9.02 0.24
C TRP A 37 -2.35 10.07 -0.59
N ALA A 38 -1.77 11.27 -0.69
CA ALA A 38 -2.29 12.33 -1.57
C ALA A 38 -1.12 13.15 -2.13
N ASP A 39 -1.33 13.81 -3.26
CA ASP A 39 -0.28 14.57 -3.95
C ASP A 39 0.25 15.74 -3.11
N TRP A 40 -0.61 16.35 -2.29
CA TRP A 40 -0.24 17.51 -1.48
C TRP A 40 0.44 17.15 -0.16
N CYS A 41 0.60 15.89 0.12
CA CYS A 41 1.10 15.40 1.40
C CYS A 41 2.62 15.26 1.38
N GLY A 42 3.31 16.15 2.10
CA GLY A 42 4.79 16.11 2.20
C GLY A 42 5.33 14.81 2.76
N PRO A 43 4.86 14.36 3.92
CA PRO A 43 5.32 13.07 4.49
C PRO A 43 5.08 11.89 3.57
N CYS A 44 3.99 11.90 2.77
CA CYS A 44 3.72 10.85 1.79
C CYS A 44 4.86 10.78 0.77
N LYS A 45 5.34 11.94 0.33
CA LYS A 45 6.44 12.00 -0.65
C LYS A 45 7.76 11.52 -0.05
N MET A 46 7.94 11.70 1.25
CA MET A 46 9.15 11.25 1.93
C MET A 46 9.27 9.73 1.95
N ILE A 47 8.16 9.01 2.08
CA ILE A 47 8.20 7.55 2.13
C ILE A 47 8.06 6.90 0.75
N ALA A 48 7.77 7.66 -0.30
CA ALA A 48 7.60 7.10 -1.64
C ALA A 48 8.81 6.27 -2.10
N PRO A 49 10.06 6.75 -1.95
CA PRO A 49 11.23 5.93 -2.32
C PRO A 49 11.36 4.65 -1.50
N ILE A 50 10.95 4.71 -0.23
CA ILE A 50 10.98 3.54 0.66
C ILE A 50 10.01 2.48 0.14
N LEU A 51 8.82 2.90 -0.27
CA LEU A 51 7.81 1.98 -0.80
C LEU A 51 8.25 1.36 -2.11
N ASP A 52 8.94 2.12 -2.97
CA ASP A 52 9.54 1.57 -4.19
C ASP A 52 10.54 0.46 -3.86
N GLN A 53 11.39 0.70 -2.87
CA GLN A 53 12.39 -0.28 -2.45
C GLN A 53 11.73 -1.53 -1.86
N LEU A 54 10.71 -1.35 -1.04
CA LEU A 54 9.99 -2.49 -0.45
C LEU A 54 9.28 -3.30 -1.52
N ALA A 55 8.66 -2.63 -2.48
CA ALA A 55 7.97 -3.31 -3.58
C ALA A 55 8.93 -4.21 -4.36
N ALA A 56 10.13 -3.70 -4.65
CA ALA A 56 11.13 -4.49 -5.36
C ALA A 56 11.68 -5.62 -4.48
N GLY A 57 11.97 -5.33 -3.21
CA GLY A 57 12.57 -6.29 -2.31
C GLY A 57 11.65 -7.43 -1.91
N TYR A 58 10.34 -7.19 -1.87
CA TYR A 58 9.35 -8.20 -1.48
C TYR A 58 8.59 -8.79 -2.66
N ALA A 59 9.01 -8.52 -3.88
CA ALA A 59 8.36 -9.04 -5.07
C ALA A 59 8.19 -10.56 -4.97
N GLY A 60 6.98 -11.03 -5.22
CA GLY A 60 6.65 -12.45 -5.11
C GLY A 60 6.33 -12.93 -3.69
N LYS A 61 6.61 -12.12 -2.67
CA LYS A 61 6.35 -12.50 -1.26
C LYS A 61 5.24 -11.66 -0.65
N ALA A 62 5.24 -10.37 -0.91
CA ALA A 62 4.23 -9.45 -0.43
C ALA A 62 3.99 -8.39 -1.49
N LYS A 63 2.82 -7.80 -1.47
CA LYS A 63 2.44 -6.76 -2.43
C LYS A 63 2.49 -5.41 -1.74
N ILE A 64 3.01 -4.42 -2.43
CA ILE A 64 2.93 -3.01 -2.01
C ILE A 64 1.92 -2.34 -2.92
N ALA A 65 0.91 -1.72 -2.33
CA ALA A 65 -0.16 -1.05 -3.07
C ALA A 65 -0.26 0.40 -2.63
N LYS A 66 -0.63 1.28 -3.56
CA LYS A 66 -0.81 2.70 -3.27
C LYS A 66 -2.20 3.13 -3.73
N ILE A 67 -2.89 3.89 -2.88
CA ILE A 67 -4.22 4.40 -3.19
C ILE A 67 -4.27 5.90 -2.85
N ASN A 68 -4.65 6.71 -3.83
CA ASN A 68 -4.79 8.16 -3.66
C ASN A 68 -6.14 8.45 -3.00
N VAL A 69 -6.11 9.05 -1.81
CA VAL A 69 -7.34 9.25 -1.02
C VAL A 69 -8.28 10.28 -1.64
N ASP A 70 -7.73 11.26 -2.38
CA ASP A 70 -8.57 12.29 -3.01
C ASP A 70 -9.39 11.73 -4.15
N GLU A 71 -8.83 10.75 -4.86
CA GLU A 71 -9.49 10.11 -6.00
C GLU A 71 -10.31 8.90 -5.62
N ASN A 72 -10.13 8.39 -4.39
CA ASN A 72 -10.73 7.14 -3.96
C ASN A 72 -11.31 7.27 -2.55
N PRO A 73 -12.36 8.11 -2.41
CA PRO A 73 -12.91 8.40 -1.08
C PRO A 73 -13.64 7.25 -0.43
N GLN A 74 -14.15 6.29 -1.21
CA GLN A 74 -14.92 5.19 -0.63
C GLN A 74 -14.05 4.29 0.23
N THR A 75 -12.90 3.88 -0.27
CA THR A 75 -11.98 3.01 0.46
C THR A 75 -11.42 3.73 1.68
N SER A 76 -11.04 5.00 1.52
CA SER A 76 -10.52 5.79 2.63
C SER A 76 -11.53 5.89 3.76
N SER A 77 -12.79 6.13 3.42
CA SER A 77 -13.88 6.21 4.40
C SER A 77 -14.12 4.85 5.05
N GLN A 78 -14.11 3.80 4.26
CA GLN A 78 -14.34 2.44 4.75
C GLN A 78 -13.36 2.05 5.88
N PHE A 79 -12.11 2.45 5.75
CA PHE A 79 -11.08 2.12 6.72
C PHE A 79 -10.77 3.25 7.70
N GLY A 80 -11.59 4.29 7.71
CA GLY A 80 -11.48 5.37 8.69
C GLY A 80 -10.17 6.15 8.61
N ILE A 81 -9.68 6.38 7.38
CA ILE A 81 -8.42 7.11 7.19
C ILE A 81 -8.64 8.58 7.50
N THR A 82 -8.00 9.07 8.56
CA THR A 82 -8.12 10.45 9.01
C THR A 82 -6.83 11.25 8.91
N SER A 83 -5.71 10.57 8.75
CA SER A 83 -4.42 11.22 8.54
C SER A 83 -3.64 10.44 7.50
N ILE A 84 -2.73 11.12 6.79
CA ILE A 84 -1.92 10.50 5.76
C ILE A 84 -0.45 10.92 5.92
N PRO A 85 0.48 10.03 5.55
CA PRO A 85 0.20 8.68 5.06
C PRO A 85 -0.28 7.77 6.19
N THR A 86 -1.21 6.89 5.86
CA THR A 86 -1.57 5.76 6.71
C THR A 86 -1.28 4.52 5.90
N LEU A 87 -0.56 3.58 6.50
CA LEU A 87 -0.25 2.32 5.85
C LEU A 87 -0.96 1.22 6.62
N LEU A 88 -1.79 0.47 5.90
CA LEU A 88 -2.50 -0.69 6.46
C LEU A 88 -1.92 -1.95 5.86
N LEU A 89 -1.59 -2.90 6.71
CA LEU A 89 -1.10 -4.21 6.27
C LEU A 89 -2.24 -5.21 6.32
N PHE A 90 -2.56 -5.76 5.16
CA PHE A 90 -3.64 -6.75 5.02
C PHE A 90 -3.07 -8.14 4.85
N LYS A 91 -3.74 -9.12 5.43
CA LYS A 91 -3.46 -10.53 5.18
C LYS A 91 -4.78 -11.28 5.19
N ASN A 92 -5.04 -12.04 4.14
CA ASN A 92 -6.29 -12.78 3.99
C ASN A 92 -7.52 -11.89 4.12
N GLY A 93 -7.44 -10.67 3.58
CA GLY A 93 -8.57 -9.74 3.54
C GLY A 93 -8.82 -8.95 4.81
N VAL A 94 -7.98 -9.07 5.83
CA VAL A 94 -8.15 -8.33 7.09
C VAL A 94 -6.91 -7.52 7.43
N VAL A 95 -7.11 -6.39 8.10
CA VAL A 95 -6.01 -5.54 8.57
C VAL A 95 -5.33 -6.23 9.75
N VAL A 96 -4.03 -6.50 9.61
CA VAL A 96 -3.25 -7.17 10.65
C VAL A 96 -2.25 -6.23 11.31
N ASP A 97 -1.93 -5.08 10.69
CA ASP A 97 -1.01 -4.11 11.27
C ASP A 97 -1.24 -2.74 10.63
N LYS A 98 -0.70 -1.70 11.25
CA LYS A 98 -0.88 -0.33 10.81
C LYS A 98 0.34 0.51 11.14
N ALA A 99 0.63 1.51 10.30
CA ALA A 99 1.62 2.54 10.58
C ALA A 99 1.07 3.88 10.11
N ILE A 100 1.30 4.93 10.88
CA ILE A 100 0.83 6.28 10.54
C ILE A 100 2.04 7.20 10.47
N GLY A 101 2.11 8.00 9.41
CA GLY A 101 3.18 8.96 9.20
C GLY A 101 4.36 8.36 8.45
N ALA A 102 5.40 9.16 8.29
CA ALA A 102 6.59 8.77 7.54
C ALA A 102 7.52 7.94 8.43
N VAL A 103 7.16 6.67 8.62
CA VAL A 103 7.95 5.75 9.43
C VAL A 103 9.16 5.24 8.66
N PRO A 104 10.23 4.84 9.35
CA PRO A 104 11.43 4.31 8.70
C PRO A 104 11.17 3.01 7.95
N LYS A 105 11.95 2.78 6.89
CA LYS A 105 11.88 1.54 6.11
C LYS A 105 11.97 0.30 6.99
N LYS A 106 12.86 0.31 7.99
CA LYS A 106 13.09 -0.81 8.89
C LYS A 106 11.81 -1.22 9.64
N VAL A 107 11.00 -0.23 10.02
CA VAL A 107 9.73 -0.48 10.71
C VAL A 107 8.76 -1.21 9.78
N LEU A 108 8.64 -0.73 8.55
CA LEU A 108 7.73 -1.35 7.57
C LEU A 108 8.21 -2.75 7.18
N ALA A 109 9.52 -2.91 6.97
CA ALA A 109 10.08 -4.22 6.66
C ALA A 109 9.82 -5.23 7.78
N GLY A 110 9.97 -4.79 9.04
CA GLY A 110 9.69 -5.66 10.18
C GLY A 110 8.25 -6.13 10.22
N LYS A 111 7.31 -5.24 9.91
CA LYS A 111 5.89 -5.58 9.87
C LYS A 111 5.59 -6.59 8.76
N LEU A 112 6.19 -6.39 7.58
CA LEU A 112 6.05 -7.33 6.48
C LEU A 112 6.64 -8.69 6.83
N ASP A 113 7.85 -8.70 7.37
CA ASP A 113 8.54 -9.94 7.74
C ASP A 113 7.72 -10.75 8.75
N ALA A 114 7.07 -10.07 9.69
CA ALA A 114 6.24 -10.73 10.69
C ALA A 114 5.09 -11.51 10.08
N GLN A 115 4.58 -11.06 8.93
CA GLN A 115 3.47 -11.73 8.25
C GLN A 115 3.94 -12.82 7.30
N LEU A 116 5.25 -12.93 7.08
CA LEU A 116 5.85 -13.94 6.21
C LEU A 116 6.50 -15.08 6.98
N ALA A 117 6.59 -14.93 8.29
CA ALA A 117 7.23 -15.91 9.16
C ALA A 117 6.38 -17.18 9.34
#